data_f4bf0df080b681903aeea8aaefb1049b
#
_entry.id   f4bf0df080b681903aeea8aaefb1049b
#
_cell.length_a   1.000
_cell.length_b   1.000
_cell.length_c   1.000
_cell.angle_alpha   90.00
_cell.angle_beta   90.00
_cell.angle_gamma   90.00
#
_symmetry.space_group_name_H-M   'P 1'
#
loop_
_entity.id
_entity.type
_entity.pdbx_description
1 polymer ?
#
loop_
_entity_poly.entity_id
_entity_poly.type
_entity_poly.pdbx_seq_one_letter_code
_entity_poly.pdbx_strand_id
1 'polypeptide(L)'
;MTLPAIDQTYLINFLTGLLNTPSPTGFTEHGIEYTQTALAVFPELSLSLTLKGALLVEIPGQRSDAPRALTAHVDTLGAMVKEIKSNGRLKITRIGGLVLDAVETEGCTVFTAGGKKFRGSLMVNPASSHVYGKMTTEVDRNEDNMEVRLDECTTNAEETHDLGIEVGDFIAFDPRVEVNNGFVRSRFLDDKACVAVLVAAVQALHNAGLKPLQTTYILFSNYEEVGHGAAAGIPAGVTELLAVDMAAVGEGQTSDE
;
A
#
# COMPACT_ATOMS: atom_id res chain seq x y z
N MET A 1 -19.60 19.33 -23.03
CA MET A 1 -18.94 18.01 -23.16
C MET A 1 -19.38 17.19 -21.94
N THR A 2 -20.01 16.05 -22.14
CA THR A 2 -20.40 15.18 -21.01
C THR A 2 -19.17 14.39 -20.58
N LEU A 3 -18.92 14.31 -19.27
CA LEU A 3 -17.86 13.47 -18.74
C LEU A 3 -18.17 11.99 -19.01
N PRO A 4 -17.17 11.15 -19.28
CA PRO A 4 -17.38 9.71 -19.43
C PRO A 4 -17.90 9.11 -18.11
N ALA A 5 -18.76 8.09 -18.23
CA ALA A 5 -19.30 7.41 -17.07
C ALA A 5 -18.24 6.49 -16.44
N ILE A 6 -18.12 6.54 -15.12
CA ILE A 6 -17.28 5.63 -14.37
C ILE A 6 -18.03 4.31 -14.12
N ASP A 7 -17.40 3.19 -14.43
CA ASP A 7 -17.88 1.86 -14.06
C ASP A 7 -17.55 1.61 -12.58
N GLN A 8 -18.53 1.79 -11.72
CA GLN A 8 -18.39 1.59 -10.28
C GLN A 8 -18.04 0.13 -9.92
N THR A 9 -18.57 -0.84 -10.69
CA THR A 9 -18.26 -2.26 -10.44
C THR A 9 -16.79 -2.55 -10.72
N TYR A 10 -16.28 -2.04 -11.83
CA TYR A 10 -14.85 -2.16 -12.15
C TYR A 10 -13.98 -1.51 -11.09
N LEU A 11 -14.30 -0.26 -10.70
CA LEU A 11 -13.56 0.48 -9.67
C LEU A 11 -13.49 -0.32 -8.37
N ILE A 12 -14.63 -0.78 -7.84
CA ILE A 12 -14.68 -1.50 -6.56
C ILE A 12 -13.96 -2.86 -6.65
N ASN A 13 -14.10 -3.58 -7.75
CA ASN A 13 -13.40 -4.85 -7.96
C ASN A 13 -11.88 -4.64 -8.02
N PHE A 14 -11.42 -3.64 -8.78
CA PHE A 14 -10.00 -3.30 -8.84
C PHE A 14 -9.46 -2.88 -7.48
N LEU A 15 -10.15 -1.96 -6.78
CA LEU A 15 -9.79 -1.50 -5.44
C LEU A 15 -9.68 -2.67 -4.45
N THR A 16 -10.69 -3.54 -4.41
CA THR A 16 -10.71 -4.69 -3.51
C THR A 16 -9.52 -5.63 -3.78
N GLY A 17 -9.20 -5.89 -5.03
CA GLY A 17 -8.04 -6.70 -5.40
C GLY A 17 -6.72 -6.03 -5.01
N LEU A 18 -6.56 -4.74 -5.28
CA LEU A 18 -5.37 -3.99 -4.93
C LEU A 18 -5.17 -3.90 -3.40
N LEU A 19 -6.25 -3.67 -2.63
CA LEU A 19 -6.20 -3.66 -1.17
C LEU A 19 -5.71 -5.00 -0.60
N ASN A 20 -6.12 -6.12 -1.19
CA ASN A 20 -5.68 -7.46 -0.80
C ASN A 20 -4.29 -7.84 -1.35
N THR A 21 -3.66 -6.97 -2.12
CA THR A 21 -2.30 -7.17 -2.63
C THR A 21 -1.32 -6.46 -1.70
N PRO A 22 -0.48 -7.17 -0.92
CA PRO A 22 0.49 -6.56 -0.03
C PRO A 22 1.50 -5.71 -0.79
N SER A 23 1.77 -4.50 -0.26
CA SER A 23 2.74 -3.58 -0.84
C SER A 23 3.36 -2.63 0.20
N PRO A 24 3.87 -3.11 1.35
CA PRO A 24 4.60 -2.21 2.25
C PRO A 24 5.78 -1.56 1.52
N THR A 25 6.08 -0.29 1.82
CA THR A 25 7.15 0.45 1.16
C THR A 25 8.45 -0.34 1.15
N GLY A 26 9.07 -0.49 -0.01
CA GLY A 26 10.25 -1.34 -0.24
C GLY A 26 9.91 -2.75 -0.72
N PHE A 27 8.64 -3.17 -0.63
CA PHE A 27 8.13 -4.45 -1.14
C PHE A 27 6.84 -4.22 -1.94
N THR A 28 6.93 -3.41 -2.99
CA THR A 28 5.76 -2.88 -3.72
C THR A 28 5.51 -3.54 -5.08
N GLU A 29 6.36 -4.46 -5.48
CA GLU A 29 6.35 -5.08 -6.81
C GLU A 29 4.97 -5.67 -7.13
N HIS A 30 4.35 -6.35 -6.19
CA HIS A 30 3.02 -6.96 -6.39
C HIS A 30 1.93 -5.91 -6.62
N GLY A 31 1.94 -4.78 -5.89
CA GLY A 31 0.99 -3.69 -6.09
C GLY A 31 1.18 -2.99 -7.44
N ILE A 32 2.42 -2.78 -7.83
CA ILE A 32 2.79 -2.22 -9.15
C ILE A 32 2.37 -3.18 -10.27
N GLU A 33 2.70 -4.47 -10.16
CA GLU A 33 2.34 -5.49 -11.17
C GLU A 33 0.81 -5.63 -11.31
N TYR A 34 0.08 -5.61 -10.19
CA TYR A 34 -1.38 -5.63 -10.21
C TYR A 34 -1.95 -4.45 -10.98
N THR A 35 -1.45 -3.24 -10.72
CA THR A 35 -1.88 -2.01 -11.39
C THR A 35 -1.47 -2.01 -12.88
N GLN A 36 -0.25 -2.43 -13.18
CA GLN A 36 0.25 -2.55 -14.55
C GLN A 36 -0.58 -3.53 -15.36
N THR A 37 -0.91 -4.70 -14.80
CA THR A 37 -1.73 -5.71 -15.46
C THR A 37 -3.11 -5.19 -15.81
N ALA A 38 -3.75 -4.44 -14.91
CA ALA A 38 -5.06 -3.84 -15.15
C ALA A 38 -5.03 -2.78 -16.26
N LEU A 39 -3.91 -2.06 -16.42
CA LEU A 39 -3.76 -1.02 -17.44
C LEU A 39 -3.24 -1.56 -18.79
N ALA A 40 -2.53 -2.68 -18.79
CA ALA A 40 -1.97 -3.28 -20.01
C ALA A 40 -3.03 -3.74 -21.04
N VAL A 41 -4.29 -3.81 -20.63
CA VAL A 41 -5.41 -4.15 -21.53
C VAL A 41 -5.82 -2.98 -22.46
N PHE A 42 -5.32 -1.77 -22.18
CA PHE A 42 -5.60 -0.57 -22.98
C PHE A 42 -4.45 -0.30 -23.96
N PRO A 43 -4.59 -0.63 -25.26
CA PRO A 43 -3.49 -0.63 -26.21
C PRO A 43 -2.94 0.75 -26.55
N GLU A 44 -3.68 1.82 -26.24
CA GLU A 44 -3.26 3.20 -26.45
C GLU A 44 -2.28 3.71 -25.39
N LEU A 45 -2.12 3.02 -24.28
CA LEU A 45 -1.23 3.42 -23.18
C LEU A 45 0.20 2.97 -23.43
N SER A 46 1.16 3.80 -23.01
CA SER A 46 2.56 3.39 -22.87
C SER A 46 2.87 3.19 -21.39
N LEU A 47 3.28 1.99 -21.02
CA LEU A 47 3.59 1.61 -19.64
C LEU A 47 5.10 1.41 -19.50
N SER A 48 5.70 2.01 -18.49
CA SER A 48 7.12 1.82 -18.18
C SER A 48 7.37 1.88 -16.68
N LEU A 49 8.44 1.21 -16.23
CA LEU A 49 8.88 1.30 -14.84
C LEU A 49 9.99 2.32 -14.70
N THR A 50 9.94 3.11 -13.65
CA THR A 50 11.05 3.99 -13.26
C THR A 50 12.18 3.16 -12.65
N LEU A 51 13.37 3.77 -12.46
CA LEU A 51 14.49 3.12 -11.77
C LEU A 51 14.17 2.71 -10.32
N LYS A 52 13.17 3.36 -9.70
CA LYS A 52 12.70 3.03 -8.34
C LYS A 52 11.55 2.01 -8.36
N GLY A 53 11.17 1.48 -9.52
CA GLY A 53 10.10 0.49 -9.68
C GLY A 53 8.68 1.09 -9.64
N ALA A 54 8.51 2.40 -9.65
CA ALA A 54 7.20 3.03 -9.81
C ALA A 54 6.70 2.86 -11.25
N LEU A 55 5.38 2.74 -11.44
CA LEU A 55 4.76 2.60 -12.75
C LEU A 55 4.44 3.98 -13.33
N LEU A 56 5.06 4.30 -14.47
CA LEU A 56 4.73 5.47 -15.27
C LEU A 56 3.85 5.06 -16.44
N VAL A 57 2.69 5.69 -16.55
CA VAL A 57 1.69 5.50 -17.61
C VAL A 57 1.62 6.78 -18.44
N GLU A 58 1.75 6.67 -19.75
CA GLU A 58 1.49 7.77 -20.68
C GLU A 58 0.16 7.54 -21.39
N ILE A 59 -0.73 8.52 -21.32
CA ILE A 59 -2.01 8.59 -22.03
C ILE A 59 -1.86 9.63 -23.14
N PRO A 60 -1.81 9.23 -24.42
CA PRO A 60 -1.68 10.16 -25.53
C PRO A 60 -2.84 11.16 -25.57
N GLY A 61 -2.54 12.44 -25.54
CA GLY A 61 -3.51 13.52 -25.66
C GLY A 61 -3.82 13.91 -27.10
N GLN A 62 -4.73 14.88 -27.26
CA GLN A 62 -4.96 15.55 -28.53
C GLN A 62 -3.80 16.48 -28.90
N ARG A 63 -3.06 16.96 -27.90
CA ARG A 63 -1.88 17.83 -27.98
C ARG A 63 -0.82 17.34 -26.99
N SER A 64 0.43 17.71 -27.25
CA SER A 64 1.58 17.33 -26.43
C SER A 64 2.50 18.50 -26.07
N ASP A 65 2.06 19.74 -26.31
CA ASP A 65 2.85 20.96 -26.09
C ASP A 65 2.90 21.41 -24.62
N ALA A 66 1.95 20.95 -23.79
CA ALA A 66 1.90 21.23 -22.36
C ALA A 66 1.42 19.96 -21.60
N PRO A 67 2.26 18.91 -21.52
CA PRO A 67 1.86 17.68 -20.88
C PRO A 67 1.60 17.86 -19.38
N ARG A 68 0.69 17.07 -18.84
CA ARG A 68 0.29 17.07 -17.43
C ARG A 68 0.64 15.74 -16.77
N ALA A 69 0.73 15.76 -15.45
CA ALA A 69 0.91 14.53 -14.68
C ALA A 69 -0.06 14.47 -13.50
N LEU A 70 -0.44 13.25 -13.18
CA LEU A 70 -1.16 12.87 -11.97
C LEU A 70 -0.27 11.90 -11.20
N THR A 71 -0.37 11.88 -9.87
CA THR A 71 0.31 10.86 -9.07
C THR A 71 -0.59 10.37 -7.95
N ALA A 72 -0.50 9.09 -7.67
CA ALA A 72 -1.05 8.40 -6.50
C ALA A 72 -0.03 7.33 -6.09
N HIS A 73 -0.13 6.75 -4.88
CA HIS A 73 0.85 5.76 -4.47
C HIS A 73 0.23 4.39 -4.17
N VAL A 74 0.99 3.33 -4.45
CA VAL A 74 0.58 1.95 -4.18
C VAL A 74 1.20 1.39 -2.92
N ASP A 75 2.27 2.04 -2.42
CA ASP A 75 2.92 1.60 -1.21
C ASP A 75 2.07 1.89 0.02
N THR A 76 2.29 1.10 1.05
CA THR A 76 1.52 1.15 2.28
C THR A 76 2.44 1.15 3.49
N LEU A 77 1.91 1.56 4.61
CA LEU A 77 2.49 1.27 5.91
C LEU A 77 2.69 -0.24 6.09
N GLY A 78 3.69 -0.61 6.88
CA GLY A 78 4.01 -2.00 7.18
C GLY A 78 5.11 -2.10 8.23
N ALA A 79 5.84 -3.22 8.22
CA ALA A 79 6.99 -3.42 9.08
C ALA A 79 8.05 -4.31 8.41
N MET A 80 9.23 -4.36 9.03
CA MET A 80 10.28 -5.31 8.69
C MET A 80 10.72 -6.05 9.96
N VAL A 81 11.24 -7.26 9.77
CA VAL A 81 11.92 -8.01 10.84
C VAL A 81 13.20 -7.27 11.22
N LYS A 82 13.28 -6.82 12.48
CA LYS A 82 14.45 -6.15 13.05
C LYS A 82 15.37 -7.11 13.77
N GLU A 83 14.79 -8.12 14.42
CA GLU A 83 15.50 -9.11 15.22
C GLU A 83 14.64 -10.38 15.33
N ILE A 84 15.27 -11.54 15.28
CA ILE A 84 14.67 -12.80 15.70
C ILE A 84 15.07 -13.04 17.15
N LYS A 85 14.09 -12.97 18.04
CA LYS A 85 14.30 -13.07 19.49
C LYS A 85 14.65 -14.50 19.91
N SER A 86 15.29 -14.65 21.06
CA SER A 86 15.66 -15.97 21.60
C SER A 86 14.50 -16.95 21.78
N ASN A 87 13.26 -16.45 21.86
CA ASN A 87 12.04 -17.25 21.93
C ASN A 87 11.39 -17.53 20.56
N GLY A 88 12.08 -17.23 19.46
CA GLY A 88 11.60 -17.43 18.08
C GLY A 88 10.64 -16.36 17.55
N ARG A 89 10.21 -15.40 18.38
CA ARG A 89 9.33 -14.30 17.95
C ARG A 89 10.12 -13.20 17.26
N LEU A 90 9.43 -12.37 16.49
CA LEU A 90 10.06 -11.32 15.69
C LEU A 90 9.88 -9.95 16.35
N LYS A 91 10.99 -9.28 16.65
CA LYS A 91 10.99 -7.84 16.90
C LYS A 91 10.89 -7.14 15.54
N ILE A 92 10.10 -6.08 15.48
CA ILE A 92 9.85 -5.37 14.23
C ILE A 92 10.44 -3.96 14.25
N THR A 93 10.64 -3.39 13.06
CA THR A 93 10.74 -1.96 12.85
C THR A 93 9.63 -1.53 11.90
N ARG A 94 9.02 -0.39 12.18
CA ARG A 94 7.91 0.15 11.37
C ARG A 94 8.41 0.69 10.03
N ILE A 95 7.55 0.62 9.04
CA ILE A 95 7.70 1.28 7.75
C ILE A 95 6.64 2.39 7.69
N GLY A 96 7.10 3.63 7.53
CA GLY A 96 6.24 4.81 7.54
C GLY A 96 5.66 5.14 8.92
N GLY A 97 4.57 5.88 8.93
CA GLY A 97 3.90 6.36 10.15
C GLY A 97 2.98 5.36 10.84
N LEU A 98 3.22 4.05 10.73
CA LEU A 98 2.36 3.01 11.29
C LEU A 98 2.13 3.20 12.81
N VAL A 99 0.86 3.32 13.19
CA VAL A 99 0.43 3.34 14.61
C VAL A 99 0.22 1.90 15.07
N LEU A 100 1.05 1.43 16.01
CA LEU A 100 1.04 0.02 16.42
C LEU A 100 -0.23 -0.40 17.16
N ASP A 101 -0.90 0.53 17.85
CA ASP A 101 -2.20 0.31 18.49
C ASP A 101 -3.27 -0.10 17.46
N ALA A 102 -3.19 0.46 16.25
CA ALA A 102 -4.15 0.18 15.17
C ALA A 102 -4.00 -1.24 14.57
N VAL A 103 -2.87 -1.91 14.86
CA VAL A 103 -2.55 -3.25 14.34
C VAL A 103 -2.23 -4.26 15.44
N GLU A 104 -2.45 -3.91 16.71
CA GLU A 104 -2.37 -4.86 17.82
C GLU A 104 -3.42 -5.97 17.61
N THR A 105 -3.00 -7.22 17.77
CA THR A 105 -3.77 -8.45 17.51
C THR A 105 -4.12 -8.73 16.04
N GLU A 106 -3.66 -7.87 15.12
CA GLU A 106 -3.92 -8.11 13.69
C GLU A 106 -3.09 -9.25 13.13
N GLY A 107 -3.71 -9.97 12.21
CA GLY A 107 -2.99 -10.92 11.35
C GLY A 107 -2.02 -10.17 10.43
N CYS A 108 -0.88 -10.80 10.21
CA CYS A 108 0.12 -10.32 9.27
C CYS A 108 0.75 -11.48 8.49
N THR A 109 1.45 -11.12 7.43
CA THR A 109 2.24 -12.08 6.64
C THR A 109 3.68 -11.58 6.58
N VAL A 110 4.61 -12.44 6.95
CA VAL A 110 6.05 -12.25 6.75
C VAL A 110 6.43 -12.78 5.37
N PHE A 111 7.08 -11.95 4.57
CA PHE A 111 7.55 -12.28 3.22
C PHE A 111 9.06 -12.41 3.26
N THR A 112 9.57 -13.62 3.05
CA THR A 112 11.02 -13.85 3.07
C THR A 112 11.65 -13.52 1.72
N ALA A 113 12.93 -13.12 1.73
CA ALA A 113 13.72 -12.92 0.53
C ALA A 113 13.76 -14.17 -0.37
N GLY A 114 13.59 -15.37 0.20
CA GLY A 114 13.47 -16.65 -0.52
C GLY A 114 12.08 -16.91 -1.13
N GLY A 115 11.13 -15.98 -1.03
CA GLY A 115 9.78 -16.07 -1.60
C GLY A 115 8.78 -16.89 -0.77
N LYS A 116 9.16 -17.35 0.43
CA LYS A 116 8.23 -18.01 1.36
C LYS A 116 7.37 -16.98 2.08
N LYS A 117 6.21 -17.43 2.58
CA LYS A 117 5.25 -16.61 3.32
C LYS A 117 4.87 -17.33 4.61
N PHE A 118 4.91 -16.60 5.72
CA PHE A 118 4.53 -17.12 7.02
C PHE A 118 3.47 -16.22 7.63
N ARG A 119 2.45 -16.84 8.22
CA ARG A 119 1.41 -16.10 8.94
C ARG A 119 1.84 -15.85 10.37
N GLY A 120 1.31 -14.78 10.93
CA GLY A 120 1.49 -14.43 12.32
C GLY A 120 0.55 -13.32 12.74
N SER A 121 0.73 -12.83 13.96
CA SER A 121 0.00 -11.67 14.49
C SER A 121 0.89 -10.81 15.35
N LEU A 122 0.65 -9.49 15.31
CA LEU A 122 1.34 -8.54 16.17
C LEU A 122 0.71 -8.53 17.55
N MET A 123 1.52 -8.69 18.57
CA MET A 123 1.07 -8.74 19.97
C MET A 123 1.98 -7.89 20.86
N VAL A 124 1.40 -7.35 21.93
CA VAL A 124 2.20 -6.78 23.01
C VAL A 124 2.95 -7.88 23.75
N ASN A 125 4.17 -7.63 24.20
CA ASN A 125 4.98 -8.66 24.89
C ASN A 125 4.25 -9.24 26.12
N PRO A 126 3.68 -8.43 27.07
CA PRO A 126 2.87 -8.94 28.16
C PRO A 126 1.40 -9.14 27.76
N ALA A 127 1.13 -9.98 26.76
CA ALA A 127 -0.19 -10.10 26.11
C ALA A 127 -1.32 -10.66 27.00
N SER A 128 -1.01 -11.46 28.01
CA SER A 128 -2.04 -12.09 28.84
C SER A 128 -2.36 -11.30 30.11
N SER A 129 -3.54 -10.72 30.20
CA SER A 129 -3.99 -10.04 31.44
C SER A 129 -4.10 -10.97 32.65
N HIS A 130 -4.32 -12.26 32.44
CA HIS A 130 -4.32 -13.28 33.51
C HIS A 130 -2.94 -13.50 34.12
N VAL A 131 -1.86 -13.22 33.37
CA VAL A 131 -0.47 -13.39 33.81
C VAL A 131 0.12 -12.04 34.25
N TYR A 132 -0.10 -10.99 33.50
CA TYR A 132 0.58 -9.70 33.64
C TYR A 132 -0.32 -8.61 34.28
N GLY A 133 -1.61 -8.88 34.48
CA GLY A 133 -2.54 -7.93 35.08
C GLY A 133 -2.61 -6.61 34.31
N LYS A 134 -2.45 -5.50 35.00
CA LYS A 134 -2.53 -4.16 34.42
C LYS A 134 -1.39 -3.85 33.44
N MET A 135 -0.24 -4.52 33.55
CA MET A 135 0.89 -4.30 32.64
C MET A 135 0.48 -4.49 31.18
N THR A 136 -0.47 -5.39 30.88
CA THR A 136 -0.98 -5.61 29.53
C THR A 136 -1.56 -4.33 28.90
N THR A 137 -2.19 -3.47 29.70
CA THR A 137 -2.87 -2.24 29.25
C THR A 137 -2.03 -0.99 29.46
N GLU A 138 -1.09 -1.00 30.37
CA GLU A 138 -0.29 0.18 30.76
C GLU A 138 1.03 0.29 29.98
N VAL A 139 1.50 -0.78 29.35
CA VAL A 139 2.73 -0.77 28.57
C VAL A 139 2.52 -0.05 27.24
N ASP A 140 3.47 0.81 26.86
CA ASP A 140 3.44 1.54 25.61
C ASP A 140 3.49 0.60 24.38
N ARG A 141 2.65 0.88 23.37
CA ARG A 141 2.64 0.18 22.09
C ARG A 141 3.73 0.76 21.20
N ASN A 142 4.93 0.27 21.35
CA ASN A 142 6.11 0.67 20.60
C ASN A 142 6.92 -0.57 20.15
N GLU A 143 7.96 -0.35 19.35
CA GLU A 143 8.77 -1.43 18.77
C GLU A 143 9.53 -2.28 19.81
N ASP A 144 9.72 -1.77 21.02
CA ASP A 144 10.39 -2.52 22.10
C ASP A 144 9.43 -3.43 22.87
N ASN A 145 8.16 -3.06 22.89
CA ASN A 145 7.13 -3.73 23.67
C ASN A 145 6.18 -4.61 22.86
N MET A 146 6.35 -4.62 21.52
CA MET A 146 5.53 -5.43 20.63
C MET A 146 6.37 -6.38 19.80
N GLU A 147 5.79 -7.49 19.42
CA GLU A 147 6.45 -8.55 18.66
C GLU A 147 5.46 -9.27 17.76
N VAL A 148 5.94 -9.81 16.65
CA VAL A 148 5.15 -10.74 15.82
C VAL A 148 5.38 -12.15 16.36
N ARG A 149 4.27 -12.82 16.69
CA ARG A 149 4.21 -14.24 16.94
C ARG A 149 3.80 -14.93 15.65
N LEU A 150 4.65 -15.85 15.18
CA LEU A 150 4.36 -16.67 14.01
C LEU A 150 3.33 -17.76 14.34
N ASP A 151 2.55 -18.15 13.35
CA ASP A 151 1.64 -19.31 13.41
C ASP A 151 2.42 -20.60 13.06
N GLU A 152 3.63 -20.72 13.65
CA GLU A 152 4.58 -21.81 13.47
C GLU A 152 5.00 -22.38 14.82
N CYS A 153 5.40 -23.67 14.84
CA CYS A 153 5.84 -24.33 16.06
C CYS A 153 7.33 -24.04 16.39
N THR A 154 7.72 -22.76 16.34
CA THR A 154 9.07 -22.34 16.69
C THR A 154 9.15 -21.87 18.15
N THR A 155 10.19 -22.26 18.87
CA THR A 155 10.40 -21.94 20.28
C THR A 155 11.70 -21.21 20.56
N ASN A 156 12.56 -21.08 19.55
CA ASN A 156 13.85 -20.41 19.63
C ASN A 156 14.24 -19.78 18.28
N ALA A 157 15.29 -18.99 18.28
CA ALA A 157 15.74 -18.25 17.10
C ALA A 157 16.22 -19.18 15.97
N GLU A 158 16.90 -20.28 16.31
CA GLU A 158 17.43 -21.23 15.31
C GLU A 158 16.28 -21.86 14.50
N GLU A 159 15.24 -22.33 15.16
CA GLU A 159 14.05 -22.88 14.49
C GLU A 159 13.37 -21.87 13.59
N THR A 160 13.34 -20.58 13.97
CA THR A 160 12.77 -19.53 13.14
C THR A 160 13.66 -19.22 11.92
N HIS A 161 14.99 -19.21 12.09
CA HIS A 161 15.95 -19.11 10.97
C HIS A 161 15.83 -20.29 10.01
N ASP A 162 15.59 -21.51 10.50
CA ASP A 162 15.43 -22.71 9.68
C ASP A 162 14.19 -22.63 8.76
N LEU A 163 13.18 -21.84 9.11
CA LEU A 163 12.07 -21.51 8.20
C LEU A 163 12.53 -20.68 7.00
N GLY A 164 13.64 -19.97 7.14
CA GLY A 164 14.21 -19.05 6.16
C GLY A 164 13.79 -17.60 6.40
N ILE A 165 13.34 -17.28 7.63
CA ILE A 165 13.04 -15.91 8.05
C ILE A 165 14.33 -15.23 8.47
N GLU A 166 14.57 -14.02 7.98
CA GLU A 166 15.76 -13.25 8.23
C GLU A 166 15.44 -11.80 8.62
N VAL A 167 16.42 -11.13 9.22
CA VAL A 167 16.36 -9.68 9.46
C VAL A 167 16.27 -8.96 8.11
N GLY A 168 15.31 -8.05 7.99
CA GLY A 168 15.03 -7.34 6.74
C GLY A 168 13.85 -7.91 5.94
N ASP A 169 13.31 -9.06 6.31
CA ASP A 169 12.09 -9.59 5.70
C ASP A 169 10.89 -8.67 5.96
N PHE A 170 10.04 -8.48 4.95
CA PHE A 170 8.90 -7.57 5.04
C PHE A 170 7.70 -8.20 5.73
N ILE A 171 6.95 -7.35 6.43
CA ILE A 171 5.72 -7.73 7.14
C ILE A 171 4.59 -6.84 6.67
N ALA A 172 3.57 -7.46 6.07
CA ALA A 172 2.34 -6.78 5.70
C ALA A 172 1.19 -7.20 6.62
N PHE A 173 0.45 -6.22 7.14
CA PHE A 173 -0.74 -6.45 7.96
C PHE A 173 -1.97 -6.71 7.09
N ASP A 174 -2.92 -7.47 7.61
CA ASP A 174 -4.16 -7.78 6.90
C ASP A 174 -4.98 -6.50 6.66
N PRO A 175 -5.44 -6.24 5.42
CA PRO A 175 -6.14 -5.00 5.07
C PRO A 175 -7.57 -4.92 5.62
N ARG A 176 -8.20 -6.03 5.95
CA ARG A 176 -9.60 -6.12 6.41
C ARG A 176 -10.58 -5.45 5.45
N VAL A 177 -10.54 -5.85 4.20
CA VAL A 177 -11.42 -5.28 3.17
C VAL A 177 -12.85 -5.70 3.38
N GLU A 178 -13.74 -4.73 3.55
CA GLU A 178 -15.18 -4.94 3.62
C GLU A 178 -15.89 -3.96 2.67
N VAL A 179 -16.82 -4.48 1.88
CA VAL A 179 -17.70 -3.69 1.01
C VAL A 179 -19.13 -3.93 1.47
N ASN A 180 -19.78 -2.89 1.99
CA ASN A 180 -21.12 -3.01 2.54
C ASN A 180 -21.91 -1.70 2.37
N ASN A 181 -23.14 -1.78 1.86
CA ASN A 181 -24.07 -0.66 1.71
C ASN A 181 -23.46 0.60 1.03
N GLY A 182 -22.61 0.41 0.03
CA GLY A 182 -21.96 1.50 -0.70
C GLY A 182 -20.69 2.05 -0.03
N PHE A 183 -20.26 1.49 1.09
CA PHE A 183 -19.02 1.83 1.77
C PHE A 183 -17.94 0.77 1.51
N VAL A 184 -16.70 1.23 1.35
CA VAL A 184 -15.51 0.39 1.42
C VAL A 184 -14.77 0.75 2.70
N ARG A 185 -14.54 -0.26 3.53
CA ARG A 185 -13.74 -0.13 4.74
C ARG A 185 -12.53 -1.04 4.64
N SER A 186 -11.35 -0.49 4.84
CA SER A 186 -10.10 -1.23 4.79
C SER A 186 -8.99 -0.43 5.44
N ARG A 187 -7.87 -1.06 5.82
CA ARG A 187 -6.57 -0.40 5.90
C ARG A 187 -6.10 -0.11 4.48
N PHE A 188 -5.20 0.86 4.37
CA PHE A 188 -4.50 1.15 3.10
C PHE A 188 -5.40 1.71 1.98
N LEU A 189 -6.57 2.31 2.35
CA LEU A 189 -7.30 3.18 1.43
C LEU A 189 -6.43 4.38 1.03
N ASP A 190 -5.61 4.83 1.93
CA ASP A 190 -4.42 5.63 1.71
C ASP A 190 -3.32 4.75 1.11
N ASP A 191 -2.95 4.89 -0.15
CA ASP A 191 -3.61 5.72 -1.18
C ASP A 191 -4.15 4.84 -2.33
N LYS A 192 -4.36 3.54 -2.03
CA LYS A 192 -4.90 2.58 -3.02
C LYS A 192 -6.28 2.97 -3.56
N ALA A 193 -7.04 3.77 -2.80
CA ALA A 193 -8.32 4.29 -3.28
C ALA A 193 -8.11 5.26 -4.44
N CYS A 194 -7.15 6.18 -4.35
CA CYS A 194 -6.85 7.11 -5.42
C CYS A 194 -6.22 6.42 -6.63
N VAL A 195 -5.37 5.39 -6.39
CA VAL A 195 -4.91 4.51 -7.49
C VAL A 195 -6.09 3.93 -8.25
N ALA A 196 -7.09 3.39 -7.55
CA ALA A 196 -8.28 2.81 -8.17
C ALA A 196 -9.13 3.85 -8.91
N VAL A 197 -9.25 5.06 -8.37
CA VAL A 197 -9.94 6.19 -9.03
C VAL A 197 -9.25 6.54 -10.35
N LEU A 198 -7.92 6.63 -10.36
CA LEU A 198 -7.17 6.95 -11.58
C LEU A 198 -7.28 5.84 -12.62
N VAL A 199 -7.21 4.56 -12.21
CA VAL A 199 -7.38 3.41 -13.11
C VAL A 199 -8.79 3.38 -13.72
N ALA A 200 -9.82 3.64 -12.90
CA ALA A 200 -11.20 3.71 -13.40
C ALA A 200 -11.43 4.89 -14.34
N ALA A 201 -10.76 6.03 -14.11
CA ALA A 201 -10.82 7.18 -15.02
C ALA A 201 -10.18 6.85 -16.38
N VAL A 202 -9.06 6.13 -16.40
CA VAL A 202 -8.44 5.64 -17.63
C VAL A 202 -9.38 4.71 -18.39
N GLN A 203 -9.99 3.74 -17.70
CA GLN A 203 -10.99 2.86 -18.32
C GLN A 203 -12.17 3.64 -18.91
N ALA A 204 -12.67 4.63 -18.18
CA ALA A 204 -13.80 5.45 -18.65
C ALA A 204 -13.46 6.25 -19.92
N LEU A 205 -12.24 6.79 -20.02
CA LEU A 205 -11.74 7.45 -21.22
C LEU A 205 -11.66 6.48 -22.39
N HIS A 206 -11.08 5.30 -22.18
CA HIS A 206 -10.99 4.23 -23.17
C HIS A 206 -12.36 3.83 -23.70
N ASN A 207 -13.30 3.49 -22.81
CA ASN A 207 -14.64 3.05 -23.16
C ASN A 207 -15.44 4.12 -23.94
N ALA A 208 -15.17 5.39 -23.66
CA ALA A 208 -15.79 6.52 -24.38
C ALA A 208 -15.08 6.88 -25.70
N GLY A 209 -13.94 6.25 -26.01
CA GLY A 209 -13.11 6.61 -27.16
C GLY A 209 -12.55 8.04 -27.06
N LEU A 210 -12.36 8.56 -25.86
CA LEU A 210 -11.89 9.92 -25.60
C LEU A 210 -10.40 9.97 -25.30
N LYS A 211 -9.77 11.08 -25.73
CA LYS A 211 -8.41 11.41 -25.35
C LYS A 211 -8.39 12.67 -24.50
N PRO A 212 -7.51 12.77 -23.50
CA PRO A 212 -7.31 14.02 -22.79
C PRO A 212 -6.85 15.13 -23.76
N LEU A 213 -7.10 16.39 -23.39
CA LEU A 213 -6.68 17.52 -24.22
C LEU A 213 -5.17 17.56 -24.40
N GLN A 214 -4.42 17.34 -23.33
CA GLN A 214 -2.96 17.26 -23.32
C GLN A 214 -2.53 15.84 -23.02
N THR A 215 -1.37 15.42 -23.56
CA THR A 215 -0.72 14.18 -23.11
C THR A 215 -0.63 14.19 -21.59
N THR A 216 -1.10 13.12 -20.98
CA THR A 216 -1.22 13.01 -19.53
C THR A 216 -0.41 11.81 -19.06
N TYR A 217 0.45 12.05 -18.10
CA TYR A 217 1.19 11.00 -17.40
C TYR A 217 0.51 10.67 -16.09
N ILE A 218 0.52 9.39 -15.69
CA ILE A 218 0.16 8.97 -14.35
C ILE A 218 1.36 8.24 -13.76
N LEU A 219 1.87 8.73 -12.64
CA LEU A 219 2.91 8.06 -11.87
C LEU A 219 2.26 7.36 -10.67
N PHE A 220 2.16 6.04 -10.71
CA PHE A 220 1.84 5.24 -9.53
C PHE A 220 3.14 5.02 -8.76
N SER A 221 3.34 5.85 -7.74
CA SER A 221 4.57 5.87 -6.94
C SER A 221 4.61 4.76 -5.90
N ASN A 222 5.77 4.51 -5.32
CA ASN A 222 6.00 3.35 -4.46
C ASN A 222 6.89 3.61 -3.24
N TYR A 223 7.11 4.89 -2.88
CA TYR A 223 7.88 5.31 -1.70
C TYR A 223 7.28 6.56 -1.03
N GLU A 224 5.97 6.80 -1.17
CA GLU A 224 5.32 8.00 -0.62
C GLU A 224 5.36 7.99 0.89
N GLU A 225 5.03 6.88 1.53
CA GLU A 225 4.92 6.67 2.98
C GLU A 225 6.24 6.93 3.75
N VAL A 226 7.35 7.02 3.02
CA VAL A 226 8.67 7.36 3.55
C VAL A 226 9.25 8.65 2.95
N GLY A 227 8.40 9.48 2.33
CA GLY A 227 8.73 10.83 1.87
C GLY A 227 9.44 10.91 0.52
N HIS A 228 9.36 9.87 -0.32
CA HIS A 228 10.08 9.83 -1.61
C HIS A 228 9.16 9.68 -2.86
N GLY A 229 7.84 9.65 -2.70
CA GLY A 229 6.84 9.40 -3.74
C GLY A 229 7.16 9.95 -5.13
N ALA A 230 6.50 11.03 -5.53
CA ALA A 230 6.66 11.66 -6.85
C ALA A 230 7.93 12.51 -7.01
N ALA A 231 8.86 12.49 -6.06
CA ALA A 231 10.12 13.25 -6.15
C ALA A 231 11.00 12.85 -7.35
N ALA A 232 10.74 11.68 -7.97
CA ALA A 232 11.45 11.20 -9.15
C ALA A 232 10.49 10.42 -10.06
N GLY A 233 10.76 10.45 -11.37
CA GLY A 233 9.99 9.67 -12.36
C GLY A 233 9.00 10.49 -13.18
N ILE A 234 8.72 11.74 -12.82
CA ILE A 234 7.91 12.64 -13.63
C ILE A 234 8.75 13.07 -14.86
N PRO A 235 8.24 12.93 -16.09
CA PRO A 235 8.97 13.34 -17.30
C PRO A 235 9.30 14.81 -17.34
N ALA A 236 10.49 15.16 -17.83
CA ALA A 236 10.86 16.54 -18.10
C ALA A 236 9.91 17.14 -19.14
N GLY A 237 9.43 18.36 -18.90
CA GLY A 237 8.47 19.04 -19.77
C GLY A 237 7.02 18.94 -19.31
N VAL A 238 6.72 18.16 -18.27
CA VAL A 238 5.43 18.25 -17.58
C VAL A 238 5.25 19.65 -17.00
N THR A 239 4.13 20.28 -17.32
CA THR A 239 3.85 21.67 -16.95
C THR A 239 2.96 21.80 -15.70
N GLU A 240 2.17 20.76 -15.41
CA GLU A 240 1.28 20.70 -14.26
C GLU A 240 1.34 19.30 -13.65
N LEU A 241 1.45 19.22 -12.33
CA LEU A 241 1.39 17.99 -11.55
C LEU A 241 0.29 18.12 -10.50
N LEU A 242 -0.62 17.14 -10.47
CA LEU A 242 -1.64 16.98 -9.43
C LEU A 242 -1.36 15.72 -8.65
N ALA A 243 -1.10 15.84 -7.35
CA ALA A 243 -1.14 14.72 -6.42
C ALA A 243 -2.60 14.41 -6.07
N VAL A 244 -2.97 13.15 -6.24
CA VAL A 244 -4.28 12.62 -5.88
C VAL A 244 -4.03 11.72 -4.68
N ASP A 245 -4.48 12.16 -3.53
CA ASP A 245 -4.18 11.54 -2.25
C ASP A 245 -5.33 11.79 -1.26
N MET A 246 -5.31 11.13 -0.11
CA MET A 246 -6.29 11.35 0.94
C MET A 246 -6.10 12.69 1.64
N ALA A 247 -7.15 13.21 2.23
CA ALA A 247 -7.08 14.36 3.13
C ALA A 247 -7.86 14.08 4.42
N ALA A 248 -7.30 14.49 5.56
CA ALA A 248 -8.01 14.44 6.83
C ALA A 248 -8.95 15.65 6.90
N VAL A 249 -10.26 15.39 6.85
CA VAL A 249 -11.32 16.41 6.92
C VAL A 249 -12.23 16.14 8.12
N GLY A 250 -12.97 17.15 8.56
CA GLY A 250 -13.93 17.05 9.65
C GLY A 250 -13.64 17.97 10.84
N GLU A 251 -14.48 17.93 11.85
CA GLU A 251 -14.37 18.79 13.01
C GLU A 251 -13.01 18.63 13.71
N GLY A 252 -12.31 19.74 13.92
CA GLY A 252 -10.99 19.78 14.54
C GLY A 252 -9.83 19.41 13.61
N GLN A 253 -10.10 19.18 12.32
CA GLN A 253 -9.09 18.98 11.29
C GLN A 253 -8.75 20.29 10.58
N THR A 254 -7.77 20.24 9.66
CA THR A 254 -7.32 21.43 8.91
C THR A 254 -8.27 21.83 7.79
N SER A 255 -9.20 20.96 7.42
CA SER A 255 -10.22 21.19 6.40
C SER A 255 -11.59 20.70 6.87
N ASP A 256 -12.64 21.39 6.45
CA ASP A 256 -14.02 20.97 6.63
C ASP A 256 -14.46 20.03 5.48
N GLU A 257 -15.51 19.24 5.72
CA GLU A 257 -16.11 18.36 4.71
C GLU A 257 -16.76 19.16 3.57
#